data_5d1a60629806d6671fc873a4f27b2388
#
_entry.id   5d1a60629806d6671fc873a4f27b2388
#
_cell.length_a   1.000
_cell.length_b   1.000
_cell.length_c   1.000
_cell.angle_alpha   90.00
_cell.angle_beta   90.00
_cell.angle_gamma   90.00
#
_symmetry.space_group_name_H-M   'P 1'
#
loop_
_entity.id
_entity.type
_entity.pdbx_description
1 polymer ?
#
loop_
_entity_poly.entity_id
_entity_poly.type
_entity_poly.pdbx_seq_one_letter_code
_entity_poly.pdbx_strand_id
1 'polypeptide(L)'
;MTVPSSPNQMPAPTDRPPFYLTTAIAYPNGVPHIGHAYEYISSDAIARFKRLDGFDVFFLTGTDEHGLKMQQTAAKEGVDVRDLATRNSDVFQAMDKALNISYDRFIRTTDADHREASKAIWERMVAAGDIYLDTYSGWYSVRDEAFHAEEETTVLEDGTRIATETGTPVEWTEESNYTFRLSKYQDRLLAHYEENPDFIAPATRRNEILSFVKSGLKDLSISRTTFDWGVPVPGDPAHVMYVWVDALTNYLTGAGFPNTDSAEFERYWPANLHIIGKDITRFHTVYWPAFLMSAGIELPKRVFVHGFLFNKGEKMSKSVGNVVDPLAMVEQYGLDAVRFFLLREISYGQDGSYSHEAIVTRMNTDLANELGNLAQRSLSMVAKNCDAQVPTPGELTDADRALLAQADALLEKVRAEFDVQALHLGLEAIWHVLGETNRYFSQQEPWVLRKTDPARMATVLYVTLEVVRIVGILVQPVMPGSAEKILDLLGQAPDARAFVDLANRIVAGTPLPKPVGVFPRYVEETEA
;
A
#
# COMPACT_ATOMS: atom_id res chain seq x y z
N MET A 1 -36.75 9.69 8.31
CA MET A 1 -35.43 9.77 7.68
C MET A 1 -34.46 10.08 8.81
N THR A 2 -33.81 9.06 9.31
CA THR A 2 -32.81 9.14 10.39
C THR A 2 -31.49 9.52 9.76
N VAL A 3 -30.92 10.64 10.19
CA VAL A 3 -29.57 11.10 9.86
C VAL A 3 -28.58 10.03 10.32
N PRO A 4 -27.60 9.59 9.50
CA PRO A 4 -26.58 8.68 9.96
C PRO A 4 -25.69 9.39 10.98
N SER A 5 -25.42 8.69 12.06
CA SER A 5 -24.60 9.06 13.20
C SER A 5 -23.20 9.49 12.79
N SER A 6 -22.66 10.42 13.54
CA SER A 6 -21.34 11.05 13.53
C SER A 6 -20.15 10.15 13.17
N PRO A 7 -19.05 10.77 12.64
CA PRO A 7 -17.87 10.03 12.23
C PRO A 7 -17.24 9.30 13.42
N ASN A 8 -16.77 8.09 13.13
CA ASN A 8 -16.10 7.13 13.96
C ASN A 8 -15.33 7.72 15.14
N GLN A 9 -15.83 7.46 16.35
CA GLN A 9 -14.98 7.45 17.53
C GLN A 9 -14.04 6.24 17.39
N MET A 10 -12.74 6.49 17.46
CA MET A 10 -11.72 5.46 17.49
C MET A 10 -12.00 4.47 18.65
N PRO A 11 -11.79 3.17 18.46
CA PRO A 11 -11.95 2.21 19.54
C PRO A 11 -11.01 2.55 20.70
N ALA A 12 -11.48 2.27 21.92
CA ALA A 12 -10.69 2.45 23.15
C ALA A 12 -9.31 1.76 23.04
N PRO A 13 -8.27 2.24 23.76
CA PRO A 13 -6.95 1.62 23.75
C PRO A 13 -7.06 0.12 23.98
N THR A 14 -6.58 -0.67 23.04
CA THR A 14 -6.54 -2.13 23.15
C THR A 14 -5.20 -2.56 23.73
N ASP A 15 -5.11 -3.73 24.36
CA ASP A 15 -3.82 -4.32 24.78
C ASP A 15 -2.94 -4.74 23.61
N ARG A 16 -3.45 -4.62 22.37
CA ARG A 16 -2.73 -4.96 21.13
C ARG A 16 -1.69 -3.90 20.82
N PRO A 17 -0.50 -4.29 20.32
CA PRO A 17 0.50 -3.33 19.90
C PRO A 17 -0.02 -2.47 18.73
N PRO A 18 0.13 -1.14 18.77
CA PRO A 18 -0.32 -0.27 17.69
C PRO A 18 0.57 -0.43 16.44
N PHE A 19 -0.05 -0.27 15.28
CA PHE A 19 0.65 -0.23 14.00
C PHE A 19 0.02 0.84 13.10
N TYR A 20 0.69 1.96 12.95
CA TYR A 20 0.25 3.05 12.10
C TYR A 20 0.93 2.97 10.74
N LEU A 21 0.10 2.75 9.71
CA LEU A 21 0.50 2.61 8.31
C LEU A 21 -0.14 3.71 7.48
N THR A 22 0.61 4.30 6.55
CA THR A 22 0.09 5.29 5.61
C THR A 22 0.50 4.99 4.17
N THR A 23 -0.34 5.35 3.21
CA THR A 23 0.08 5.60 1.83
C THR A 23 0.53 7.05 1.67
N ALA A 24 1.13 7.42 0.54
CA ALA A 24 1.08 8.79 0.07
C ALA A 24 -0.38 9.19 -0.18
N ILE A 25 -0.71 10.48 0.02
CA ILE A 25 -2.00 11.01 -0.40
C ILE A 25 -1.95 11.41 -1.87
N ALA A 26 -2.93 10.96 -2.65
CA ALA A 26 -2.93 11.16 -4.10
C ALA A 26 -3.28 12.60 -4.48
N TYR A 27 -2.56 13.15 -5.47
CA TYR A 27 -2.93 14.44 -6.06
C TYR A 27 -4.05 14.25 -7.11
N PRO A 28 -5.31 14.64 -6.81
CA PRO A 28 -6.47 14.24 -7.60
C PRO A 28 -6.69 15.16 -8.82
N ASN A 29 -5.65 15.43 -9.60
CA ASN A 29 -5.74 16.23 -10.81
C ASN A 29 -6.04 15.42 -12.09
N GLY A 30 -6.45 14.19 -11.91
CA GLY A 30 -6.85 13.28 -12.97
C GLY A 30 -7.39 11.96 -12.45
N VAL A 31 -7.83 11.10 -13.36
CA VAL A 31 -8.34 9.76 -12.99
C VAL A 31 -7.24 8.90 -12.37
N PRO A 32 -7.59 8.07 -11.37
CA PRO A 32 -6.65 7.12 -10.82
C PRO A 32 -6.20 6.09 -11.87
N HIS A 33 -5.04 5.50 -11.66
CA HIS A 33 -4.44 4.49 -12.55
C HIS A 33 -3.85 3.34 -11.75
N ILE A 34 -3.39 2.30 -12.44
CA ILE A 34 -2.85 1.08 -11.83
C ILE A 34 -1.69 1.36 -10.84
N GLY A 35 -0.93 2.45 -10.99
CA GLY A 35 0.11 2.83 -10.04
C GLY A 35 -0.46 3.18 -8.67
N HIS A 36 -1.58 3.92 -8.59
CA HIS A 36 -2.29 4.18 -7.34
C HIS A 36 -2.87 2.88 -6.77
N ALA A 37 -3.50 2.06 -7.61
CA ALA A 37 -4.04 0.77 -7.18
C ALA A 37 -2.95 -0.14 -6.59
N TYR A 38 -1.74 -0.13 -7.16
CA TYR A 38 -0.61 -0.90 -6.66
C TYR A 38 -0.17 -0.46 -5.25
N GLU A 39 -0.02 0.84 -5.03
CA GLU A 39 0.33 1.38 -3.72
C GLU A 39 -0.75 1.05 -2.68
N TYR A 40 -2.02 1.23 -3.02
CA TYR A 40 -3.13 1.00 -2.10
C TYR A 40 -3.34 -0.49 -1.81
N ILE A 41 -3.27 -1.36 -2.81
CA ILE A 41 -3.38 -2.81 -2.63
C ILE A 41 -2.22 -3.37 -1.78
N SER A 42 -0.99 -2.92 -2.03
CA SER A 42 0.16 -3.38 -1.24
C SER A 42 0.12 -2.90 0.19
N SER A 43 -0.29 -1.66 0.43
CA SER A 43 -0.50 -1.11 1.77
C SER A 43 -1.63 -1.83 2.50
N ASP A 44 -2.75 -2.08 1.82
CA ASP A 44 -3.89 -2.83 2.37
C ASP A 44 -3.51 -4.27 2.74
N ALA A 45 -2.70 -4.93 1.91
CA ALA A 45 -2.21 -6.27 2.23
C ALA A 45 -1.37 -6.29 3.51
N ILE A 46 -0.51 -5.29 3.73
CA ILE A 46 0.26 -5.13 4.97
C ILE A 46 -0.67 -4.83 6.15
N ALA A 47 -1.64 -3.93 5.99
CA ALA A 47 -2.60 -3.60 7.04
C ALA A 47 -3.41 -4.83 7.48
N ARG A 48 -3.94 -5.59 6.53
CA ARG A 48 -4.69 -6.84 6.80
C ARG A 48 -3.80 -7.90 7.46
N PHE A 49 -2.56 -8.05 6.98
CA PHE A 49 -1.60 -8.97 7.58
C PHE A 49 -1.37 -8.63 9.05
N LYS A 50 -1.08 -7.37 9.36
CA LYS A 50 -0.86 -6.91 10.74
C LYS A 50 -2.09 -7.08 11.63
N ARG A 51 -3.30 -6.84 11.11
CA ARG A 51 -4.55 -7.10 11.86
C ARG A 51 -4.72 -8.58 12.21
N LEU A 52 -4.46 -9.47 11.25
CA LEU A 52 -4.52 -10.93 11.48
C LEU A 52 -3.40 -11.40 12.43
N ASP A 53 -2.27 -10.70 12.45
CA ASP A 53 -1.13 -10.94 13.35
C ASP A 53 -1.31 -10.32 14.75
N GLY A 54 -2.49 -9.76 15.03
CA GLY A 54 -2.89 -9.30 16.36
C GLY A 54 -2.52 -7.86 16.69
N PHE A 55 -2.10 -7.05 15.72
CA PHE A 55 -1.87 -5.62 15.91
C PHE A 55 -3.16 -4.80 15.88
N ASP A 56 -3.15 -3.67 16.58
CA ASP A 56 -4.14 -2.62 16.46
C ASP A 56 -3.68 -1.66 15.34
N VAL A 57 -4.21 -1.88 14.14
CA VAL A 57 -3.76 -1.18 12.93
C VAL A 57 -4.60 0.05 12.70
N PHE A 58 -3.94 1.19 12.49
CA PHE A 58 -4.52 2.40 11.92
C PHE A 58 -3.93 2.62 10.53
N PHE A 59 -4.78 2.56 9.50
CA PHE A 59 -4.39 2.71 8.11
C PHE A 59 -4.97 4.00 7.53
N LEU A 60 -4.08 4.95 7.17
CA LEU A 60 -4.41 6.26 6.60
C LEU A 60 -4.09 6.28 5.10
N THR A 61 -5.03 6.79 4.32
CA THR A 61 -4.86 7.19 2.91
C THR A 61 -5.63 8.48 2.66
N GLY A 62 -5.56 9.05 1.46
CA GLY A 62 -6.32 10.27 1.16
C GLY A 62 -5.92 10.97 -0.12
N THR A 63 -6.33 12.26 -0.20
CA THR A 63 -6.04 13.13 -1.35
C THR A 63 -5.41 14.45 -0.93
N ASP A 64 -4.40 14.86 -1.71
CA ASP A 64 -3.77 16.18 -1.68
C ASP A 64 -4.47 17.09 -2.69
N GLU A 65 -5.27 18.03 -2.20
CA GLU A 65 -6.23 18.78 -3.02
C GLU A 65 -5.82 20.22 -3.31
N HIS A 66 -4.74 20.71 -2.71
CA HIS A 66 -4.28 22.08 -2.87
C HIS A 66 -3.28 22.25 -4.02
N GLY A 67 -2.94 23.51 -4.33
CA GLY A 67 -1.90 23.86 -5.30
C GLY A 67 -2.41 24.51 -6.59
N LEU A 68 -1.47 25.16 -7.29
CA LEU A 68 -1.74 25.96 -8.49
C LEU A 68 -2.42 25.15 -9.60
N LYS A 69 -2.01 23.93 -9.82
CA LYS A 69 -2.53 23.10 -10.91
C LYS A 69 -4.01 22.75 -10.75
N MET A 70 -4.48 22.51 -9.52
CA MET A 70 -5.90 22.30 -9.23
C MET A 70 -6.70 23.55 -9.56
N GLN A 71 -6.21 24.73 -9.13
CA GLN A 71 -6.83 26.02 -9.41
C GLN A 71 -6.90 26.31 -10.93
N GLN A 72 -5.81 26.05 -11.66
CA GLN A 72 -5.77 26.20 -13.12
C GLN A 72 -6.74 25.27 -13.84
N THR A 73 -6.84 24.02 -13.38
CA THR A 73 -7.79 23.04 -13.95
C THR A 73 -9.22 23.47 -13.71
N ALA A 74 -9.56 23.93 -12.52
CA ALA A 74 -10.89 24.45 -12.19
C ALA A 74 -11.26 25.67 -13.05
N ALA A 75 -10.33 26.62 -13.21
CA ALA A 75 -10.51 27.78 -14.07
C ALA A 75 -10.74 27.38 -15.53
N LYS A 76 -9.98 26.41 -16.03
CA LYS A 76 -10.13 25.88 -17.40
C LYS A 76 -11.48 25.19 -17.62
N GLU A 77 -11.97 24.45 -16.62
CA GLU A 77 -13.27 23.79 -16.66
C GLU A 77 -14.45 24.72 -16.33
N GLY A 78 -14.18 25.93 -15.83
CA GLY A 78 -15.21 26.87 -15.43
C GLY A 78 -16.01 26.45 -14.19
N VAL A 79 -15.39 25.72 -13.27
CA VAL A 79 -16.00 25.23 -12.03
C VAL A 79 -15.29 25.81 -10.81
N ASP A 80 -15.94 25.77 -9.65
CA ASP A 80 -15.30 26.08 -8.38
C ASP A 80 -14.20 25.06 -8.07
N VAL A 81 -13.07 25.53 -7.54
CA VAL A 81 -11.90 24.66 -7.29
C VAL A 81 -12.17 23.63 -6.19
N ARG A 82 -12.99 23.96 -5.20
CA ARG A 82 -13.40 23.04 -4.14
C ARG A 82 -14.34 21.96 -4.67
N ASP A 83 -15.25 22.31 -5.58
CA ASP A 83 -16.14 21.35 -6.24
C ASP A 83 -15.34 20.38 -7.11
N LEU A 84 -14.34 20.89 -7.85
CA LEU A 84 -13.41 20.07 -8.62
C LEU A 84 -12.64 19.09 -7.72
N ALA A 85 -12.05 19.60 -6.64
CA ALA A 85 -11.29 18.79 -5.69
C ALA A 85 -12.16 17.69 -5.08
N THR A 86 -13.39 18.01 -4.67
CA THR A 86 -14.35 17.06 -4.11
C THR A 86 -14.72 16.00 -5.13
N ARG A 87 -15.13 16.39 -6.34
CA ARG A 87 -15.47 15.45 -7.42
C ARG A 87 -14.33 14.46 -7.70
N ASN A 88 -13.12 14.96 -7.79
CA ASN A 88 -11.97 14.15 -8.12
C ASN A 88 -11.57 13.23 -6.95
N SER A 89 -11.63 13.71 -5.71
CA SER A 89 -11.40 12.91 -4.50
C SER A 89 -12.40 11.74 -4.39
N ASP A 90 -13.68 12.00 -4.71
CA ASP A 90 -14.72 10.97 -4.72
C ASP A 90 -14.40 9.83 -5.70
N VAL A 91 -13.72 10.11 -6.82
CA VAL A 91 -13.27 9.07 -7.77
C VAL A 91 -12.20 8.18 -7.16
N PHE A 92 -11.27 8.73 -6.39
CA PHE A 92 -10.27 7.94 -5.65
C PHE A 92 -10.93 7.07 -4.58
N GLN A 93 -11.86 7.60 -3.79
CA GLN A 93 -12.62 6.83 -2.81
C GLN A 93 -13.45 5.70 -3.46
N ALA A 94 -14.02 5.95 -4.63
CA ALA A 94 -14.75 4.93 -5.38
C ALA A 94 -13.81 3.80 -5.85
N MET A 95 -12.60 4.13 -6.30
CA MET A 95 -11.57 3.14 -6.63
C MET A 95 -11.18 2.32 -5.40
N ASP A 96 -10.90 2.96 -4.26
CA ASP A 96 -10.52 2.28 -3.01
C ASP A 96 -11.59 1.28 -2.57
N LYS A 97 -12.85 1.68 -2.65
CA LYS A 97 -13.99 0.80 -2.37
C LYS A 97 -14.04 -0.40 -3.32
N ALA A 98 -13.85 -0.17 -4.63
CA ALA A 98 -13.86 -1.23 -5.64
C ALA A 98 -12.67 -2.20 -5.47
N LEU A 99 -11.53 -1.69 -5.02
CA LEU A 99 -10.32 -2.48 -4.71
C LEU A 99 -10.37 -3.14 -3.33
N ASN A 100 -11.44 -2.92 -2.54
CA ASN A 100 -11.61 -3.43 -1.18
C ASN A 100 -10.47 -3.00 -0.25
N ILE A 101 -10.06 -1.71 -0.33
CA ILE A 101 -9.04 -1.14 0.55
C ILE A 101 -9.63 -0.88 1.93
N SER A 102 -8.99 -1.39 2.97
CA SER A 102 -9.49 -1.40 4.36
C SER A 102 -8.88 -0.28 5.22
N TYR A 103 -8.76 0.94 4.65
CA TYR A 103 -8.30 2.10 5.41
C TYR A 103 -9.28 2.44 6.56
N ASP A 104 -8.74 3.01 7.63
CA ASP A 104 -9.51 3.50 8.78
C ASP A 104 -9.90 4.96 8.60
N ARG A 105 -9.05 5.75 7.91
CA ARG A 105 -9.34 7.14 7.56
C ARG A 105 -8.89 7.44 6.12
N PHE A 106 -9.79 8.11 5.38
CA PHE A 106 -9.47 8.80 4.13
C PHE A 106 -9.41 10.29 4.43
N ILE A 107 -8.20 10.86 4.44
CA ILE A 107 -7.96 12.27 4.75
C ILE A 107 -7.96 13.12 3.48
N ARG A 108 -8.47 14.34 3.58
CA ARG A 108 -8.41 15.35 2.54
C ARG A 108 -7.67 16.57 3.07
N THR A 109 -6.75 17.14 2.29
CA THR A 109 -6.05 18.35 2.75
C THR A 109 -6.98 19.55 2.92
N THR A 110 -8.20 19.51 2.34
CA THR A 110 -9.27 20.47 2.56
C THR A 110 -10.07 20.27 3.85
N ASP A 111 -9.85 19.21 4.62
CA ASP A 111 -10.49 18.96 5.91
C ASP A 111 -10.12 20.05 6.92
N ALA A 112 -11.06 20.38 7.81
CA ALA A 112 -10.88 21.49 8.77
C ALA A 112 -9.76 21.18 9.78
N ASP A 113 -9.70 19.94 10.31
CA ASP A 113 -8.68 19.52 11.27
C ASP A 113 -7.28 19.47 10.62
N HIS A 114 -7.20 19.12 9.34
CA HIS A 114 -5.95 19.13 8.60
C HIS A 114 -5.41 20.57 8.44
N ARG A 115 -6.26 21.54 8.15
CA ARG A 115 -5.87 22.95 8.08
C ARG A 115 -5.32 23.47 9.40
N GLU A 116 -5.93 23.08 10.53
CA GLU A 116 -5.43 23.46 11.86
C GLU A 116 -4.11 22.77 12.18
N ALA A 117 -3.95 21.51 11.79
CA ALA A 117 -2.68 20.79 11.92
C ALA A 117 -1.56 21.45 11.11
N SER A 118 -1.83 21.84 9.86
CA SER A 118 -0.87 22.51 8.98
C SER A 118 -0.42 23.86 9.55
N LYS A 119 -1.34 24.64 10.12
CA LYS A 119 -0.97 25.89 10.83
C LYS A 119 -0.12 25.61 12.05
N ALA A 120 -0.48 24.59 12.84
CA ALA A 120 0.22 24.29 14.07
C ALA A 120 1.67 23.82 13.84
N ILE A 121 1.94 23.00 12.81
CA ILE A 121 3.33 22.61 12.48
C ILE A 121 4.14 23.82 11.99
N TRP A 122 3.52 24.68 11.15
CA TRP A 122 4.14 25.93 10.71
C TRP A 122 4.56 26.79 11.89
N GLU A 123 3.66 27.04 12.83
CA GLU A 123 3.91 27.85 14.02
C GLU A 123 5.03 27.27 14.89
N ARG A 124 5.10 25.94 15.02
CA ARG A 124 6.22 25.27 15.73
C ARG A 124 7.57 25.51 15.01
N MET A 125 7.61 25.42 13.68
CA MET A 125 8.83 25.68 12.91
C MET A 125 9.24 27.18 12.98
N VAL A 126 8.27 28.10 13.00
CA VAL A 126 8.53 29.53 13.25
C VAL A 126 9.12 29.75 14.67
N ALA A 127 8.53 29.13 15.68
CA ALA A 127 9.01 29.23 17.06
C ALA A 127 10.43 28.66 17.24
N ALA A 128 10.81 27.66 16.44
CA ALA A 128 12.17 27.11 16.39
C ALA A 128 13.19 28.04 15.68
N GLY A 129 12.70 29.14 15.06
CA GLY A 129 13.53 30.09 14.31
C GLY A 129 14.02 29.54 12.95
N ASP A 130 13.31 28.55 12.40
CA ASP A 130 13.72 27.86 11.18
C ASP A 130 12.99 28.36 9.93
N ILE A 131 12.07 29.31 10.08
CA ILE A 131 11.38 29.97 8.95
C ILE A 131 11.76 31.46 8.93
N TYR A 132 12.09 31.96 7.76
CA TYR A 132 12.40 33.38 7.52
C TYR A 132 11.88 33.80 6.16
N LEU A 133 11.59 35.11 6.00
CA LEU A 133 11.19 35.68 4.70
C LEU A 133 12.43 35.98 3.87
N ASP A 134 12.47 35.51 2.63
CA ASP A 134 13.56 35.74 1.69
C ASP A 134 13.01 35.99 0.29
N THR A 135 13.82 36.65 -0.55
CA THR A 135 13.50 36.80 -1.98
C THR A 135 14.19 35.65 -2.74
N TYR A 136 13.39 34.81 -3.33
CA TYR A 136 13.88 33.69 -4.12
C TYR A 136 13.65 33.96 -5.61
N SER A 137 14.70 33.75 -6.41
CA SER A 137 14.60 33.78 -7.86
C SER A 137 15.14 32.47 -8.43
N GLY A 138 14.44 31.91 -9.40
CA GLY A 138 14.81 30.65 -9.99
C GLY A 138 13.87 30.21 -11.12
N TRP A 139 14.19 29.07 -11.73
CA TRP A 139 13.38 28.48 -12.78
C TRP A 139 12.25 27.65 -12.17
N TYR A 140 11.03 28.15 -12.23
CA TYR A 140 9.85 27.51 -11.63
C TYR A 140 9.13 26.62 -12.63
N SER A 141 8.90 25.35 -12.25
CA SER A 141 8.03 24.42 -12.97
C SER A 141 6.63 24.43 -12.35
N VAL A 142 5.63 24.88 -13.10
CA VAL A 142 4.22 24.84 -12.67
C VAL A 142 3.74 23.40 -12.50
N ARG A 143 4.23 22.48 -13.32
CA ARG A 143 3.83 21.08 -13.27
C ARG A 143 4.38 20.35 -12.04
N ASP A 144 5.64 20.62 -11.70
CA ASP A 144 6.32 19.95 -10.59
C ASP A 144 6.15 20.73 -9.29
N GLU A 145 5.54 21.94 -9.37
CA GLU A 145 5.38 22.92 -8.27
C GLU A 145 6.69 23.17 -7.52
N ALA A 146 7.80 23.24 -8.26
CA ALA A 146 9.14 23.33 -7.71
C ALA A 146 10.01 24.35 -8.46
N PHE A 147 10.91 24.99 -7.70
CA PHE A 147 12.00 25.77 -8.27
C PHE A 147 13.19 24.87 -8.59
N HIS A 148 13.84 25.15 -9.71
CA HIS A 148 15.06 24.49 -10.16
C HIS A 148 16.20 25.49 -10.25
N ALA A 149 17.39 25.10 -9.85
CA ALA A 149 18.60 25.87 -10.11
C ALA A 149 18.92 25.85 -11.61
N GLU A 150 19.72 26.79 -12.08
CA GLU A 150 20.05 26.86 -13.52
C GLU A 150 20.71 25.59 -14.04
N GLU A 151 21.53 24.94 -13.20
CA GLU A 151 22.23 23.70 -13.51
C GLU A 151 21.28 22.48 -13.59
N GLU A 152 20.08 22.60 -13.03
CA GLU A 152 19.02 21.58 -13.05
C GLU A 152 18.08 21.76 -14.24
N THR A 153 18.38 22.72 -15.13
CA THR A 153 17.56 23.01 -16.32
C THR A 153 18.33 22.80 -17.61
N THR A 154 17.60 22.52 -18.68
CA THR A 154 18.15 22.36 -20.04
C THR A 154 17.35 23.22 -20.99
N VAL A 155 18.04 23.91 -21.94
CA VAL A 155 17.39 24.66 -23.01
C VAL A 155 17.30 23.76 -24.24
N LEU A 156 16.07 23.59 -24.77
CA LEU A 156 15.80 22.83 -25.98
C LEU A 156 16.16 23.64 -27.26
N GLU A 157 16.17 22.98 -28.41
CA GLU A 157 16.51 23.61 -29.72
C GLU A 157 15.52 24.73 -30.10
N ASP A 158 14.28 24.68 -29.65
CA ASP A 158 13.23 25.70 -29.85
C ASP A 158 13.33 26.89 -28.89
N GLY A 159 14.33 26.88 -27.99
CA GLY A 159 14.53 27.89 -26.96
C GLY A 159 13.73 27.69 -25.66
N THR A 160 12.89 26.68 -25.60
CA THR A 160 12.15 26.33 -24.37
C THR A 160 13.11 25.82 -23.30
N ARG A 161 13.04 26.35 -22.09
CA ARG A 161 13.80 25.81 -20.94
C ARG A 161 12.96 24.82 -20.19
N ILE A 162 13.55 23.70 -19.86
CA ILE A 162 12.88 22.60 -19.12
C ILE A 162 13.70 22.18 -17.90
N ALA A 163 13.05 21.64 -16.89
CA ALA A 163 13.71 20.92 -15.82
C ALA A 163 14.31 19.62 -16.37
N THR A 164 15.60 19.40 -16.17
CA THR A 164 16.34 18.28 -16.78
C THR A 164 15.81 16.92 -16.35
N GLU A 165 15.41 16.78 -15.08
CA GLU A 165 14.95 15.52 -14.50
C GLU A 165 13.54 15.14 -14.98
N THR A 166 12.63 16.12 -15.05
CA THR A 166 11.20 15.87 -15.30
C THR A 166 10.76 16.17 -16.74
N GLY A 167 11.60 16.90 -17.50
CA GLY A 167 11.29 17.35 -18.86
C GLY A 167 10.19 18.40 -18.92
N THR A 168 9.87 19.06 -17.80
CA THR A 168 8.77 20.04 -17.72
C THR A 168 9.26 21.45 -18.05
N PRO A 169 8.46 22.26 -18.77
CA PRO A 169 8.79 23.67 -19.00
C PRO A 169 8.95 24.42 -17.68
N VAL A 170 9.94 25.32 -17.62
CA VAL A 170 10.21 26.19 -16.48
C VAL A 170 10.28 27.65 -16.93
N GLU A 171 9.80 28.56 -16.07
CA GLU A 171 9.85 29.99 -16.29
C GLU A 171 10.63 30.66 -15.16
N TRP A 172 11.38 31.73 -15.49
CA TRP A 172 12.09 32.50 -14.48
C TRP A 172 11.11 33.28 -13.62
N THR A 173 11.13 33.00 -12.34
CA THR A 173 10.21 33.61 -11.36
C THR A 173 11.02 34.20 -10.20
N GLU A 174 10.66 35.40 -9.78
CA GLU A 174 11.20 36.04 -8.59
C GLU A 174 10.06 36.34 -7.63
N GLU A 175 10.13 35.77 -6.44
CA GLU A 175 9.11 35.92 -5.41
C GLU A 175 9.75 36.14 -4.03
N SER A 176 9.08 36.94 -3.19
CA SER A 176 9.40 36.99 -1.76
C SER A 176 8.61 35.93 -1.04
N ASN A 177 9.28 34.88 -0.58
CA ASN A 177 8.65 33.71 0.01
C ASN A 177 9.24 33.40 1.40
N TYR A 178 8.45 32.76 2.24
CA TYR A 178 8.98 32.14 3.46
C TYR A 178 9.85 30.94 3.10
N THR A 179 11.01 30.89 3.72
CA THR A 179 12.05 29.89 3.47
C THR A 179 12.35 29.12 4.74
N PHE A 180 12.41 27.80 4.63
CA PHE A 180 12.80 26.89 5.73
C PHE A 180 14.29 26.62 5.71
N ARG A 181 14.96 26.67 6.86
CA ARG A 181 16.40 26.41 7.04
C ARG A 181 16.74 24.93 6.93
N LEU A 182 16.45 24.33 5.76
CA LEU A 182 16.68 22.91 5.52
C LEU A 182 18.16 22.54 5.68
N SER A 183 19.07 23.41 5.24
CA SER A 183 20.52 23.21 5.34
C SER A 183 21.00 22.98 6.79
N LYS A 184 20.33 23.56 7.78
CA LYS A 184 20.60 23.37 9.23
C LYS A 184 20.45 21.92 9.67
N TYR A 185 19.62 21.14 8.97
CA TYR A 185 19.26 19.77 9.35
C TYR A 185 20.12 18.69 8.70
N GLN A 186 21.03 19.04 7.80
CA GLN A 186 21.86 18.10 7.04
C GLN A 186 22.56 17.07 7.93
N ASP A 187 23.31 17.53 8.91
CA ASP A 187 24.11 16.65 9.77
C ASP A 187 23.21 15.78 10.67
N ARG A 188 22.08 16.33 11.13
CA ARG A 188 21.10 15.58 11.92
C ARG A 188 20.41 14.49 11.10
N LEU A 189 20.10 14.76 9.83
CA LEU A 189 19.54 13.76 8.91
C LEU A 189 20.55 12.65 8.65
N LEU A 190 21.83 12.99 8.37
CA LEU A 190 22.87 11.98 8.15
C LEU A 190 23.08 11.10 9.38
N ALA A 191 23.13 11.70 10.58
CA ALA A 191 23.22 10.95 11.84
C ALA A 191 22.01 10.03 12.02
N HIS A 192 20.79 10.52 11.77
CA HIS A 192 19.59 9.71 11.87
C HIS A 192 19.62 8.50 10.93
N TYR A 193 20.07 8.67 9.68
CA TYR A 193 20.16 7.55 8.72
C TYR A 193 21.25 6.54 9.09
N GLU A 194 22.30 6.97 9.77
CA GLU A 194 23.35 6.08 10.27
C GLU A 194 22.88 5.26 11.48
N GLU A 195 22.20 5.92 12.42
CA GLU A 195 21.65 5.30 13.63
C GLU A 195 20.45 4.39 13.31
N ASN A 196 19.70 4.68 12.24
CA ASN A 196 18.50 3.97 11.82
C ASN A 196 18.63 3.47 10.36
N PRO A 197 19.44 2.45 10.10
CA PRO A 197 19.74 1.97 8.74
C PRO A 197 18.50 1.49 7.97
N ASP A 198 17.45 1.10 8.68
CA ASP A 198 16.18 0.62 8.12
C ASP A 198 15.12 1.73 7.95
N PHE A 199 15.45 2.97 8.28
CA PHE A 199 14.52 4.09 8.13
C PHE A 199 14.07 4.29 6.69
N ILE A 200 14.98 4.15 5.70
CA ILE A 200 14.68 4.25 4.27
C ILE A 200 14.88 2.88 3.62
N ALA A 201 13.85 2.35 3.01
CA ALA A 201 13.90 1.09 2.28
C ALA A 201 13.28 1.22 0.87
N PRO A 202 13.74 0.43 -0.09
CA PRO A 202 14.88 -0.48 -0.07
C PRO A 202 16.25 0.26 -0.02
N ALA A 203 17.32 -0.50 0.19
CA ALA A 203 18.67 0.04 0.35
C ALA A 203 19.15 0.91 -0.84
N THR A 204 18.71 0.63 -2.04
CA THR A 204 19.01 1.44 -3.24
C THR A 204 18.51 2.88 -3.05
N ARG A 205 17.30 3.08 -2.55
CA ARG A 205 16.72 4.40 -2.30
C ARG A 205 17.43 5.11 -1.14
N ARG A 206 17.79 4.37 -0.10
CA ARG A 206 18.60 4.91 0.99
C ARG A 206 19.93 5.47 0.47
N ASN A 207 20.62 4.74 -0.40
CA ASN A 207 21.90 5.17 -0.96
C ASN A 207 21.77 6.42 -1.84
N GLU A 208 20.70 6.54 -2.64
CA GLU A 208 20.38 7.73 -3.43
C GLU A 208 20.19 8.96 -2.52
N ILE A 209 19.41 8.81 -1.45
CA ILE A 209 19.14 9.90 -0.49
C ILE A 209 20.40 10.28 0.29
N LEU A 210 21.20 9.32 0.74
CA LEU A 210 22.48 9.60 1.39
C LEU A 210 23.41 10.42 0.48
N SER A 211 23.51 10.07 -0.80
CA SER A 211 24.30 10.81 -1.77
C SER A 211 23.76 12.23 -1.96
N PHE A 212 22.45 12.38 -2.09
CA PHE A 212 21.78 13.66 -2.22
C PHE A 212 22.03 14.56 -1.00
N VAL A 213 21.83 14.08 0.21
CA VAL A 213 22.04 14.89 1.43
C VAL A 213 23.52 15.25 1.63
N LYS A 214 24.45 14.32 1.32
CA LYS A 214 25.90 14.59 1.38
C LYS A 214 26.39 15.61 0.37
N SER A 215 25.68 15.80 -0.75
CA SER A 215 26.04 16.82 -1.74
C SER A 215 25.78 18.26 -1.27
N GLY A 216 25.10 18.44 -0.15
CA GLY A 216 24.80 19.72 0.47
C GLY A 216 23.35 20.14 0.30
N LEU A 217 22.63 20.31 1.42
CA LEU A 217 21.26 20.80 1.39
C LEU A 217 21.22 22.33 1.32
N LYS A 218 20.30 22.84 0.50
CA LYS A 218 19.97 24.28 0.42
C LYS A 218 18.66 24.53 1.16
N ASP A 219 18.47 25.75 1.64
CA ASP A 219 17.22 26.17 2.27
C ASP A 219 16.07 26.11 1.28
N LEU A 220 14.87 25.82 1.75
CA LEU A 220 13.71 25.48 0.94
C LEU A 220 12.65 26.58 1.00
N SER A 221 12.23 27.12 -0.14
CA SER A 221 11.08 28.02 -0.22
C SER A 221 9.78 27.25 0.08
N ILE A 222 9.07 27.65 1.15
CA ILE A 222 7.91 26.94 1.70
C ILE A 222 6.61 27.75 1.68
N SER A 223 6.54 28.85 0.94
CA SER A 223 5.29 29.58 0.66
C SER A 223 5.20 30.00 -0.77
N ARG A 224 3.99 30.39 -1.19
CA ARG A 224 3.70 30.90 -2.54
C ARG A 224 2.74 32.08 -2.44
N THR A 225 2.85 33.03 -3.40
CA THR A 225 1.98 34.19 -3.54
C THR A 225 1.25 34.20 -4.90
N THR A 226 1.61 33.31 -5.82
CA THR A 226 1.09 33.25 -7.20
C THR A 226 -0.28 32.64 -7.32
N PHE A 227 -0.79 32.01 -6.26
CA PHE A 227 -2.14 31.41 -6.17
C PHE A 227 -2.62 31.43 -4.72
N ASP A 228 -3.92 31.23 -4.50
CA ASP A 228 -4.58 31.29 -3.19
C ASP A 228 -5.25 29.99 -2.75
N TRP A 229 -5.24 28.95 -3.61
CA TRP A 229 -5.78 27.63 -3.28
C TRP A 229 -4.79 26.80 -2.48
N GLY A 230 -4.80 26.95 -1.15
CA GLY A 230 -3.89 26.31 -0.21
C GLY A 230 -4.23 26.68 1.24
N VAL A 231 -3.40 26.25 2.17
CA VAL A 231 -3.49 26.67 3.58
C VAL A 231 -2.81 28.03 3.73
N PRO A 232 -3.51 29.08 4.14
CA PRO A 232 -2.90 30.40 4.36
C PRO A 232 -1.85 30.35 5.46
N VAL A 233 -0.73 31.07 5.25
CA VAL A 233 0.33 31.22 6.26
C VAL A 233 -0.22 31.96 7.48
N PRO A 234 -0.06 31.45 8.71
CA PRO A 234 -0.47 32.14 9.92
C PRO A 234 0.17 33.53 10.05
N GLY A 235 -0.68 34.55 10.22
CA GLY A 235 -0.23 35.93 10.35
C GLY A 235 0.06 36.66 9.02
N ASP A 236 0.11 35.95 7.88
CA ASP A 236 0.36 36.54 6.57
C ASP A 236 -0.47 35.84 5.48
N PRO A 237 -1.77 36.13 5.35
CA PRO A 237 -2.68 35.45 4.42
C PRO A 237 -2.43 35.80 2.94
N ALA A 238 -1.48 36.68 2.63
CA ALA A 238 -1.03 36.90 1.25
C ALA A 238 -0.20 35.74 0.72
N HIS A 239 0.30 34.89 1.62
CA HIS A 239 1.02 33.67 1.29
C HIS A 239 0.18 32.44 1.60
N VAL A 240 0.26 31.42 0.75
CA VAL A 240 -0.18 30.06 1.05
C VAL A 240 1.02 29.15 1.30
N MET A 241 0.85 28.16 2.14
CA MET A 241 1.91 27.19 2.41
C MET A 241 2.26 26.42 1.14
N TYR A 242 3.54 26.10 0.98
CA TYR A 242 4.00 25.17 -0.03
C TYR A 242 3.30 23.81 0.15
N VAL A 243 2.81 23.27 -0.95
CA VAL A 243 1.97 22.05 -0.96
C VAL A 243 2.57 20.90 -0.16
N TRP A 244 3.91 20.76 -0.13
CA TRP A 244 4.56 19.68 0.62
C TRP A 244 4.63 19.91 2.13
N VAL A 245 4.58 21.15 2.62
CA VAL A 245 4.38 21.40 4.06
C VAL A 245 2.97 20.99 4.47
N ASP A 246 2.00 21.36 3.65
CA ASP A 246 0.60 21.01 3.81
C ASP A 246 0.39 19.49 3.69
N ALA A 247 0.73 18.91 2.53
CA ALA A 247 0.51 17.50 2.24
C ALA A 247 1.15 16.56 3.27
N LEU A 248 2.43 16.76 3.63
CA LEU A 248 3.12 15.87 4.57
C LEU A 248 2.53 15.91 5.99
N THR A 249 1.90 17.01 6.37
CA THR A 249 1.24 17.15 7.68
C THR A 249 0.04 16.21 7.83
N ASN A 250 -0.51 15.65 6.74
CA ASN A 250 -1.62 14.70 6.81
C ASN A 250 -1.34 13.51 7.74
N TYR A 251 -0.10 13.06 7.78
CA TYR A 251 0.33 11.93 8.61
C TYR A 251 0.20 12.22 10.11
N LEU A 252 0.45 13.45 10.51
CA LEU A 252 0.22 13.91 11.89
C LEU A 252 -1.26 14.12 12.17
N THR A 253 -1.97 14.74 11.22
CA THR A 253 -3.42 14.98 11.34
C THR A 253 -4.16 13.66 11.55
N GLY A 254 -3.78 12.62 10.79
CA GLY A 254 -4.33 11.27 10.93
C GLY A 254 -4.22 10.72 12.35
N ALA A 255 -3.13 11.02 13.05
CA ALA A 255 -2.89 10.60 14.43
C ALA A 255 -3.46 11.55 15.50
N GLY A 256 -4.16 12.63 15.11
CA GLY A 256 -4.81 13.54 16.07
C GLY A 256 -4.05 14.83 16.38
N PHE A 257 -2.95 15.14 15.69
CA PHE A 257 -2.26 16.41 15.79
C PHE A 257 -3.21 17.60 15.43
N PRO A 258 -3.15 18.75 16.10
CA PRO A 258 -2.06 19.24 16.97
C PRO A 258 -2.11 18.83 18.45
N ASN A 259 -3.09 18.03 18.87
CA ASN A 259 -3.18 17.59 20.26
C ASN A 259 -2.23 16.41 20.52
N THR A 260 -0.95 16.72 20.80
CA THR A 260 0.09 15.72 21.04
C THR A 260 -0.07 14.95 22.35
N ASP A 261 -0.92 15.45 23.29
CA ASP A 261 -1.20 14.79 24.57
C ASP A 261 -2.48 13.92 24.49
N SER A 262 -3.07 13.76 23.30
CA SER A 262 -4.22 12.87 23.12
C SER A 262 -3.79 11.41 23.16
N ALA A 263 -4.66 10.55 23.70
CA ALA A 263 -4.43 9.11 23.72
C ALA A 263 -4.27 8.53 22.29
N GLU A 264 -4.89 9.14 21.31
CA GLU A 264 -4.79 8.78 19.90
C GLU A 264 -3.40 9.08 19.35
N PHE A 265 -2.87 10.29 19.59
CA PHE A 265 -1.55 10.69 19.14
C PHE A 265 -0.47 9.85 19.81
N GLU A 266 -0.51 9.72 21.14
CA GLU A 266 0.44 8.89 21.91
C GLU A 266 0.42 7.41 21.46
N ARG A 267 -0.74 6.92 21.01
CA ARG A 267 -0.90 5.54 20.57
C ARG A 267 -0.31 5.29 19.20
N TYR A 268 -0.57 6.16 18.22
CA TYR A 268 -0.24 5.88 16.82
C TYR A 268 0.98 6.64 16.31
N TRP A 269 1.33 7.78 16.89
CA TRP A 269 2.55 8.45 16.50
C TRP A 269 3.74 8.03 17.39
N PRO A 270 4.94 7.74 16.82
CA PRO A 270 5.33 7.87 15.43
C PRO A 270 4.78 6.72 14.55
N ALA A 271 4.46 7.06 13.29
CA ALA A 271 4.02 6.08 12.31
C ALA A 271 5.05 4.95 12.15
N ASN A 272 4.54 3.70 12.05
CA ASN A 272 5.40 2.54 11.87
C ASN A 272 5.94 2.47 10.43
N LEU A 273 5.11 2.86 9.43
CA LEU A 273 5.45 2.70 8.04
C LEU A 273 4.73 3.71 7.15
N HIS A 274 5.50 4.53 6.43
CA HIS A 274 5.04 5.30 5.28
C HIS A 274 5.37 4.53 4.01
N ILE A 275 4.37 4.24 3.16
CA ILE A 275 4.54 3.63 1.84
C ILE A 275 4.36 4.72 0.80
N ILE A 276 5.33 4.87 -0.11
CA ILE A 276 5.36 5.94 -1.08
C ILE A 276 5.94 5.50 -2.43
N GLY A 277 5.57 6.20 -3.49
CA GLY A 277 6.21 6.09 -4.80
C GLY A 277 7.62 6.71 -4.84
N LYS A 278 8.47 6.22 -5.74
CA LYS A 278 9.88 6.66 -5.83
C LYS A 278 10.08 8.12 -6.23
N ASP A 279 9.13 8.74 -6.88
CA ASP A 279 9.14 10.14 -7.32
C ASP A 279 9.04 11.15 -6.16
N ILE A 280 8.51 10.71 -5.02
CA ILE A 280 8.32 11.56 -3.84
C ILE A 280 9.25 11.18 -2.67
N THR A 281 10.32 10.44 -2.97
CA THR A 281 11.27 9.97 -1.94
C THR A 281 11.91 11.11 -1.16
N ARG A 282 12.41 12.17 -1.83
CA ARG A 282 13.06 13.31 -1.16
C ARG A 282 12.14 14.03 -0.18
N PHE A 283 10.86 14.18 -0.54
CA PHE A 283 9.89 14.86 0.32
C PHE A 283 9.68 14.11 1.63
N HIS A 284 9.59 12.78 1.57
CA HIS A 284 9.30 11.94 2.74
C HIS A 284 10.53 11.58 3.57
N THR A 285 11.71 11.59 2.97
CA THR A 285 12.93 11.13 3.65
C THR A 285 13.90 12.26 4.00
N VAL A 286 13.73 13.46 3.42
CA VAL A 286 14.57 14.64 3.72
C VAL A 286 13.73 15.76 4.30
N TYR A 287 12.71 16.26 3.55
CA TYR A 287 11.94 17.43 3.99
C TYR A 287 11.07 17.09 5.20
N TRP A 288 10.32 16.00 5.14
CA TRP A 288 9.45 15.59 6.23
C TRP A 288 10.19 15.37 7.57
N PRO A 289 11.27 14.59 7.62
CA PRO A 289 12.06 14.49 8.84
C PRO A 289 12.62 15.83 9.34
N ALA A 290 13.06 16.72 8.44
CA ALA A 290 13.56 18.03 8.81
C ALA A 290 12.46 18.92 9.43
N PHE A 291 11.24 18.91 8.85
CA PHE A 291 10.09 19.63 9.43
C PHE A 291 9.71 19.10 10.80
N LEU A 292 9.69 17.78 10.97
CA LEU A 292 9.43 17.15 12.28
C LEU A 292 10.50 17.48 13.31
N MET A 293 11.78 17.42 12.94
CA MET A 293 12.89 17.81 13.82
C MET A 293 12.79 19.28 14.25
N SER A 294 12.38 20.17 13.34
CA SER A 294 12.16 21.58 13.62
C SER A 294 10.96 21.79 14.55
N ALA A 295 9.88 21.08 14.31
CA ALA A 295 8.67 21.14 15.12
C ALA A 295 8.78 20.43 16.48
N GLY A 296 9.92 19.75 16.76
CA GLY A 296 10.13 18.99 18.00
C GLY A 296 9.23 17.76 18.10
N ILE A 297 8.93 17.11 16.96
CA ILE A 297 8.09 15.92 16.86
C ILE A 297 8.96 14.72 16.48
N GLU A 298 8.65 13.55 17.05
CA GLU A 298 9.36 12.29 16.77
C GLU A 298 9.20 11.89 15.29
N LEU A 299 10.24 11.26 14.72
CA LEU A 299 10.25 10.84 13.33
C LEU A 299 9.49 9.51 13.13
N PRO A 300 8.89 9.27 11.94
CA PRO A 300 8.34 7.95 11.61
C PRO A 300 9.43 6.88 11.65
N LYS A 301 9.06 5.63 11.90
CA LYS A 301 10.02 4.53 12.06
C LYS A 301 10.61 4.07 10.74
N ARG A 302 9.83 4.10 9.65
CA ARG A 302 10.25 3.62 8.35
C ARG A 302 9.51 4.30 7.20
N VAL A 303 10.23 4.59 6.12
CA VAL A 303 9.69 4.99 4.81
C VAL A 303 10.08 3.91 3.81
N PHE A 304 9.09 3.22 3.25
CA PHE A 304 9.30 2.24 2.19
C PHE A 304 8.91 2.83 0.83
N VAL A 305 9.83 2.72 -0.12
CA VAL A 305 9.71 3.33 -1.45
C VAL A 305 9.49 2.24 -2.48
N HIS A 306 8.30 2.21 -3.09
CA HIS A 306 8.02 1.30 -4.20
C HIS A 306 8.39 1.90 -5.56
N GLY A 307 8.60 1.03 -6.56
CA GLY A 307 8.89 1.40 -7.93
C GLY A 307 7.65 1.75 -8.74
N PHE A 308 7.85 2.11 -10.01
CA PHE A 308 6.77 2.37 -10.95
C PHE A 308 6.28 1.10 -11.64
N LEU A 309 5.05 1.15 -12.11
CA LEU A 309 4.50 0.15 -13.01
C LEU A 309 4.56 0.66 -14.45
N PHE A 310 5.09 -0.18 -15.32
CA PHE A 310 5.13 0.04 -16.76
C PHE A 310 4.06 -0.80 -17.45
N ASN A 311 3.54 -0.31 -18.56
CA ASN A 311 2.69 -1.09 -19.45
C ASN A 311 3.53 -1.60 -20.62
N LYS A 312 3.74 -2.92 -20.71
CA LYS A 312 4.58 -3.56 -21.73
C LYS A 312 6.00 -2.95 -21.82
N GLY A 313 6.58 -2.58 -20.67
CA GLY A 313 7.92 -1.99 -20.59
C GLY A 313 7.98 -0.48 -20.86
N GLU A 314 6.86 0.18 -21.17
CA GLU A 314 6.78 1.62 -21.41
C GLU A 314 6.17 2.35 -20.21
N LYS A 315 6.71 3.54 -19.88
CA LYS A 315 6.14 4.39 -18.83
C LYS A 315 4.73 4.81 -19.22
N MET A 316 3.78 4.58 -18.32
CA MET A 316 2.40 5.01 -18.54
C MET A 316 2.28 6.51 -18.52
N SER A 317 1.63 7.08 -19.54
CA SER A 317 1.28 8.51 -19.57
C SER A 317 -0.03 8.72 -20.33
N LYS A 318 -0.77 9.76 -19.93
CA LYS A 318 -2.02 10.15 -20.61
C LYS A 318 -1.77 10.57 -22.07
N SER A 319 -0.62 11.20 -22.35
CA SER A 319 -0.26 11.63 -23.69
C SER A 319 0.03 10.47 -24.65
N VAL A 320 0.49 9.33 -24.12
CA VAL A 320 0.73 8.10 -24.89
C VAL A 320 -0.54 7.24 -25.00
N GLY A 321 -1.53 7.46 -24.12
CA GLY A 321 -2.78 6.70 -24.12
C GLY A 321 -2.63 5.24 -23.63
N ASN A 322 -1.54 4.94 -22.92
CA ASN A 322 -1.24 3.60 -22.40
C ASN A 322 -1.50 3.42 -20.90
N VAL A 323 -2.28 4.34 -20.31
CA VAL A 323 -2.68 4.28 -18.88
C VAL A 323 -3.66 3.13 -18.69
N VAL A 324 -3.38 2.28 -17.70
CA VAL A 324 -4.22 1.13 -17.34
C VAL A 324 -5.21 1.55 -16.25
N ASP A 325 -6.50 1.40 -16.53
CA ASP A 325 -7.58 1.63 -15.58
C ASP A 325 -7.70 0.43 -14.62
N PRO A 326 -7.52 0.61 -13.31
CA PRO A 326 -7.63 -0.48 -12.35
C PRO A 326 -9.04 -1.06 -12.25
N LEU A 327 -10.09 -0.28 -12.49
CA LEU A 327 -11.46 -0.76 -12.43
C LEU A 327 -11.77 -1.67 -13.62
N ALA A 328 -11.31 -1.32 -14.81
CA ALA A 328 -11.41 -2.19 -15.99
C ALA A 328 -10.67 -3.52 -15.79
N MET A 329 -9.50 -3.49 -15.10
CA MET A 329 -8.80 -4.72 -14.74
C MET A 329 -9.62 -5.61 -13.78
N VAL A 330 -10.23 -5.00 -12.77
CA VAL A 330 -11.08 -5.73 -11.82
C VAL A 330 -12.29 -6.34 -12.52
N GLU A 331 -12.90 -5.63 -13.47
CA GLU A 331 -14.01 -6.15 -14.28
C GLU A 331 -13.57 -7.34 -15.14
N GLN A 332 -12.41 -7.25 -15.77
CA GLN A 332 -11.89 -8.28 -16.69
C GLN A 332 -11.38 -9.53 -15.97
N TYR A 333 -10.64 -9.38 -14.88
CA TYR A 333 -9.91 -10.49 -14.25
C TYR A 333 -10.45 -10.90 -12.88
N GLY A 334 -11.27 -10.05 -12.27
CA GLY A 334 -11.70 -10.19 -10.89
C GLY A 334 -10.71 -9.59 -9.89
N LEU A 335 -11.25 -9.04 -8.80
CA LEU A 335 -10.48 -8.28 -7.80
C LEU A 335 -9.30 -9.07 -7.22
N ASP A 336 -9.56 -10.28 -6.71
CA ASP A 336 -8.52 -11.07 -6.03
C ASP A 336 -7.40 -11.52 -6.98
N ALA A 337 -7.71 -11.74 -8.25
CA ALA A 337 -6.70 -12.04 -9.27
C ALA A 337 -5.80 -10.82 -9.56
N VAL A 338 -6.38 -9.63 -9.63
CA VAL A 338 -5.62 -8.37 -9.79
C VAL A 338 -4.73 -8.14 -8.57
N ARG A 339 -5.27 -8.26 -7.35
CA ARG A 339 -4.50 -8.12 -6.10
C ARG A 339 -3.34 -9.11 -6.05
N PHE A 340 -3.61 -10.39 -6.31
CA PHE A 340 -2.58 -11.43 -6.33
C PHE A 340 -1.49 -11.14 -7.36
N PHE A 341 -1.89 -10.80 -8.59
CA PHE A 341 -0.94 -10.49 -9.66
C PHE A 341 0.02 -9.36 -9.24
N LEU A 342 -0.52 -8.23 -8.78
CA LEU A 342 0.29 -7.08 -8.39
C LEU A 342 1.27 -7.39 -7.25
N LEU A 343 0.87 -8.22 -6.30
CA LEU A 343 1.69 -8.55 -5.13
C LEU A 343 2.64 -9.73 -5.36
N ARG A 344 2.36 -10.59 -6.33
CA ARG A 344 3.17 -11.78 -6.61
C ARG A 344 4.16 -11.59 -7.76
N GLU A 345 3.72 -10.90 -8.84
CA GLU A 345 4.54 -10.72 -10.04
C GLU A 345 5.66 -9.69 -9.84
N ILE A 346 5.37 -8.64 -9.07
CA ILE A 346 6.24 -7.49 -8.94
C ILE A 346 7.10 -7.64 -7.68
N SER A 347 8.42 -7.56 -7.85
CA SER A 347 9.34 -7.44 -6.71
C SER A 347 9.14 -6.10 -6.04
N TYR A 348 8.43 -6.09 -4.89
CA TYR A 348 8.04 -4.86 -4.20
C TYR A 348 9.29 -4.03 -3.84
N GLY A 349 9.26 -2.74 -4.18
CA GLY A 349 10.43 -1.85 -4.11
C GLY A 349 11.18 -1.66 -5.43
N GLN A 350 10.94 -2.51 -6.44
CA GLN A 350 11.49 -2.38 -7.79
C GLN A 350 10.42 -1.93 -8.78
N ASP A 351 10.85 -1.44 -9.94
CA ASP A 351 9.93 -1.20 -11.05
C ASP A 351 9.38 -2.52 -11.57
N GLY A 352 8.10 -2.54 -11.92
CA GLY A 352 7.40 -3.70 -12.44
C GLY A 352 6.73 -3.42 -13.78
N SER A 353 6.32 -4.46 -14.48
CA SER A 353 5.58 -4.33 -15.72
C SER A 353 4.28 -5.13 -15.67
N TYR A 354 3.22 -4.54 -16.19
CA TYR A 354 1.95 -5.19 -16.44
C TYR A 354 1.91 -5.71 -17.88
N SER A 355 1.39 -6.92 -18.05
CA SER A 355 0.90 -7.40 -19.35
C SER A 355 -0.28 -8.34 -19.15
N HIS A 356 -1.18 -8.39 -20.14
CA HIS A 356 -2.31 -9.29 -20.14
C HIS A 356 -1.86 -10.77 -19.99
N GLU A 357 -0.82 -11.15 -20.73
CA GLU A 357 -0.28 -12.50 -20.74
C GLU A 357 0.27 -12.91 -19.37
N ALA A 358 0.90 -11.97 -18.65
CA ALA A 358 1.45 -12.24 -17.32
C ALA A 358 0.32 -12.47 -16.29
N ILE A 359 -0.73 -11.63 -16.31
CA ILE A 359 -1.86 -11.81 -15.37
C ILE A 359 -2.62 -13.11 -15.66
N VAL A 360 -2.89 -13.43 -16.94
CA VAL A 360 -3.56 -14.67 -17.34
C VAL A 360 -2.73 -15.90 -16.94
N THR A 361 -1.41 -15.83 -17.09
CA THR A 361 -0.51 -16.90 -16.64
C THR A 361 -0.63 -17.13 -15.14
N ARG A 362 -0.58 -16.06 -14.31
CA ARG A 362 -0.76 -16.18 -12.86
C ARG A 362 -2.13 -16.73 -12.48
N MET A 363 -3.20 -16.25 -13.13
CA MET A 363 -4.55 -16.73 -12.89
C MET A 363 -4.69 -18.24 -13.18
N ASN A 364 -4.18 -18.69 -14.32
CA ASN A 364 -4.35 -20.06 -14.77
C ASN A 364 -3.39 -21.04 -14.06
N THR A 365 -2.15 -20.64 -13.83
CA THR A 365 -1.13 -21.49 -13.21
C THR A 365 -1.23 -21.48 -11.69
N ASP A 366 -1.08 -20.30 -11.07
CA ASP A 366 -0.94 -20.22 -9.63
C ASP A 366 -2.31 -20.38 -8.93
N LEU A 367 -3.34 -19.66 -9.44
CA LEU A 367 -4.64 -19.65 -8.77
C LEU A 367 -5.51 -20.84 -9.17
N ALA A 368 -5.75 -21.04 -10.46
CA ALA A 368 -6.67 -22.10 -10.90
C ALA A 368 -6.04 -23.50 -10.77
N ASN A 369 -4.79 -23.70 -11.22
CA ASN A 369 -4.18 -25.04 -11.21
C ASN A 369 -3.62 -25.42 -9.84
N GLU A 370 -2.79 -24.56 -9.22
CA GLU A 370 -2.12 -24.97 -7.99
C GLU A 370 -3.06 -24.92 -6.78
N LEU A 371 -3.66 -23.77 -6.47
CA LEU A 371 -4.51 -23.66 -5.28
C LEU A 371 -5.95 -24.14 -5.54
N GLY A 372 -6.57 -23.66 -6.61
CA GLY A 372 -7.98 -23.93 -6.90
C GLY A 372 -8.26 -25.40 -7.18
N ASN A 373 -7.45 -26.03 -8.04
CA ASN A 373 -7.59 -27.44 -8.38
C ASN A 373 -7.27 -28.37 -7.20
N LEU A 374 -6.24 -28.04 -6.39
CA LEU A 374 -5.92 -28.81 -5.19
C LEU A 374 -7.10 -28.80 -4.20
N ALA A 375 -7.61 -27.62 -3.87
CA ALA A 375 -8.78 -27.48 -2.98
C ALA A 375 -10.02 -28.20 -3.55
N GLN A 376 -10.33 -28.00 -4.82
CA GLN A 376 -11.49 -28.62 -5.47
C GLN A 376 -11.42 -30.15 -5.50
N ARG A 377 -10.24 -30.72 -5.83
CA ARG A 377 -10.04 -32.18 -5.91
C ARG A 377 -10.12 -32.82 -4.53
N SER A 378 -9.41 -32.25 -3.54
CA SER A 378 -9.41 -32.81 -2.18
C SER A 378 -10.80 -32.74 -1.53
N LEU A 379 -11.48 -31.59 -1.60
CA LEU A 379 -12.85 -31.44 -1.09
C LEU A 379 -13.86 -32.34 -1.83
N SER A 380 -13.72 -32.51 -3.14
CA SER A 380 -14.60 -33.42 -3.90
C SER A 380 -14.41 -34.89 -3.51
N MET A 381 -13.19 -35.28 -3.16
CA MET A 381 -12.93 -36.62 -2.67
C MET A 381 -13.51 -36.83 -1.25
N VAL A 382 -13.38 -35.84 -0.38
CA VAL A 382 -13.98 -35.87 0.95
C VAL A 382 -15.51 -35.95 0.87
N ALA A 383 -16.13 -35.13 0.04
CA ALA A 383 -17.58 -35.14 -0.17
C ALA A 383 -18.10 -36.50 -0.65
N LYS A 384 -17.33 -37.23 -1.46
CA LYS A 384 -17.74 -38.53 -2.04
C LYS A 384 -17.39 -39.75 -1.19
N ASN A 385 -16.36 -39.66 -0.33
CA ASN A 385 -15.79 -40.84 0.32
C ASN A 385 -15.65 -40.72 1.84
N CYS A 386 -15.97 -39.54 2.43
CA CYS A 386 -15.84 -39.27 3.85
C CYS A 386 -17.10 -38.55 4.39
N ASP A 387 -18.29 -38.88 3.90
CA ASP A 387 -19.59 -38.37 4.33
C ASP A 387 -19.67 -36.82 4.37
N ALA A 388 -18.95 -36.14 3.49
CA ALA A 388 -18.80 -34.69 3.45
C ALA A 388 -18.36 -34.10 4.81
N GLN A 389 -17.49 -34.79 5.52
CA GLN A 389 -16.89 -34.34 6.79
C GLN A 389 -15.37 -34.41 6.70
N VAL A 390 -14.69 -33.54 7.44
CA VAL A 390 -13.22 -33.63 7.60
C VAL A 390 -12.88 -35.03 8.11
N PRO A 391 -12.07 -35.82 7.36
CA PRO A 391 -11.79 -37.19 7.76
C PRO A 391 -10.93 -37.25 9.04
N THR A 392 -11.10 -38.31 9.81
CA THR A 392 -10.22 -38.60 10.94
C THR A 392 -8.91 -39.18 10.43
N PRO A 393 -7.75 -38.57 10.70
CA PRO A 393 -6.47 -39.13 10.26
C PRO A 393 -6.11 -40.37 11.10
N GLY A 394 -5.49 -41.35 10.44
CA GLY A 394 -4.79 -42.44 11.10
C GLY A 394 -3.37 -42.04 11.51
N GLU A 395 -2.48 -43.05 11.67
CA GLU A 395 -1.08 -42.79 11.94
C GLU A 395 -0.41 -42.05 10.79
N LEU A 396 0.27 -40.93 11.11
CA LEU A 396 0.99 -40.14 10.14
C LEU A 396 2.29 -40.81 9.72
N THR A 397 2.57 -40.85 8.43
CA THR A 397 3.85 -41.23 7.88
C THR A 397 4.89 -40.11 7.99
N ASP A 398 6.16 -40.38 7.70
CA ASP A 398 7.20 -39.35 7.66
C ASP A 398 6.92 -38.30 6.59
N ALA A 399 6.33 -38.68 5.46
CA ALA A 399 5.93 -37.74 4.40
C ALA A 399 4.82 -36.79 4.86
N ASP A 400 3.84 -37.28 5.63
CA ASP A 400 2.76 -36.46 6.21
C ASP A 400 3.32 -35.45 7.20
N ARG A 401 4.18 -35.92 8.11
CA ARG A 401 4.83 -35.07 9.11
C ARG A 401 5.72 -34.02 8.47
N ALA A 402 6.48 -34.39 7.44
CA ALA A 402 7.36 -33.47 6.73
C ALA A 402 6.57 -32.34 6.03
N LEU A 403 5.45 -32.67 5.38
CA LEU A 403 4.59 -31.67 4.70
C LEU A 403 3.92 -30.75 5.73
N LEU A 404 3.34 -31.30 6.79
CA LEU A 404 2.72 -30.51 7.86
C LEU A 404 3.74 -29.58 8.53
N ALA A 405 4.97 -30.05 8.78
CA ALA A 405 6.02 -29.22 9.37
C ALA A 405 6.41 -28.03 8.45
N GLN A 406 6.43 -28.22 7.13
CA GLN A 406 6.64 -27.14 6.19
C GLN A 406 5.51 -26.11 6.23
N ALA A 407 4.26 -26.57 6.29
CA ALA A 407 3.09 -25.71 6.40
C ALA A 407 3.05 -24.94 7.73
N ASP A 408 3.40 -25.59 8.83
CA ASP A 408 3.47 -24.96 10.18
C ASP A 408 4.53 -23.86 10.25
N ALA A 409 5.61 -23.98 9.49
CA ALA A 409 6.67 -22.98 9.44
C ALA A 409 6.34 -21.77 8.54
N LEU A 410 5.22 -21.79 7.80
CA LEU A 410 4.89 -20.74 6.83
C LEU A 410 4.67 -19.39 7.50
N LEU A 411 3.95 -19.32 8.60
CA LEU A 411 3.64 -18.04 9.25
C LEU A 411 4.92 -17.25 9.59
N GLU A 412 5.91 -17.92 10.19
CA GLU A 412 7.19 -17.27 10.55
C GLU A 412 7.93 -16.75 9.31
N LYS A 413 7.96 -17.54 8.23
CA LYS A 413 8.58 -17.13 6.96
C LYS A 413 7.86 -15.95 6.33
N VAL A 414 6.53 -16.02 6.24
CA VAL A 414 5.72 -14.95 5.65
C VAL A 414 5.80 -13.67 6.49
N ARG A 415 5.81 -13.80 7.83
CA ARG A 415 5.97 -12.67 8.75
C ARG A 415 7.31 -11.96 8.51
N ALA A 416 8.41 -12.71 8.44
CA ALA A 416 9.73 -12.15 8.18
C ALA A 416 9.79 -11.37 6.86
N GLU A 417 9.16 -11.88 5.79
CA GLU A 417 9.13 -11.21 4.49
C GLU A 417 8.21 -9.97 4.48
N PHE A 418 7.03 -10.05 5.13
CA PHE A 418 6.12 -8.92 5.22
C PHE A 418 6.67 -7.79 6.10
N ASP A 419 7.43 -8.11 7.15
CA ASP A 419 8.06 -7.13 8.04
C ASP A 419 9.11 -6.27 7.31
N VAL A 420 9.72 -6.81 6.26
CA VAL A 420 10.65 -6.06 5.40
C VAL A 420 10.02 -5.62 4.07
N GLN A 421 8.70 -5.74 3.93
CA GLN A 421 7.90 -5.42 2.75
C GLN A 421 8.25 -6.24 1.50
N ALA A 422 8.85 -7.41 1.64
CA ALA A 422 9.12 -8.35 0.54
C ALA A 422 7.89 -9.24 0.24
N LEU A 423 6.75 -8.64 -0.06
CA LEU A 423 5.43 -9.30 -0.18
C LEU A 423 5.45 -10.48 -1.16
N HIS A 424 6.13 -10.31 -2.30
CA HIS A 424 6.28 -11.34 -3.33
C HIS A 424 7.02 -12.58 -2.82
N LEU A 425 8.02 -12.42 -1.92
CA LEU A 425 8.75 -13.54 -1.33
C LEU A 425 7.91 -14.30 -0.30
N GLY A 426 7.09 -13.58 0.47
CA GLY A 426 6.10 -14.21 1.36
C GLY A 426 5.12 -15.08 0.57
N LEU A 427 4.61 -14.59 -0.55
CA LEU A 427 3.74 -15.36 -1.45
C LEU A 427 4.49 -16.52 -2.10
N GLU A 428 5.75 -16.34 -2.48
CA GLU A 428 6.57 -17.43 -3.03
C GLU A 428 6.74 -18.57 -2.04
N ALA A 429 6.98 -18.28 -0.77
CA ALA A 429 7.06 -19.29 0.28
C ALA A 429 5.76 -20.10 0.40
N ILE A 430 4.59 -19.44 0.33
CA ILE A 430 3.29 -20.12 0.35
C ILE A 430 3.12 -21.01 -0.87
N TRP A 431 3.42 -20.52 -2.08
CA TRP A 431 3.27 -21.29 -3.33
C TRP A 431 4.26 -22.45 -3.43
N HIS A 432 5.44 -22.31 -2.81
CA HIS A 432 6.36 -23.45 -2.67
C HIS A 432 5.71 -24.62 -1.91
N VAL A 433 5.09 -24.37 -0.76
CA VAL A 433 4.41 -25.41 0.03
C VAL A 433 3.19 -25.96 -0.70
N LEU A 434 2.45 -25.13 -1.45
CA LEU A 434 1.37 -25.60 -2.32
C LEU A 434 1.88 -26.58 -3.40
N GLY A 435 3.00 -26.27 -4.04
CA GLY A 435 3.64 -27.15 -5.01
C GLY A 435 4.03 -28.50 -4.41
N GLU A 436 4.64 -28.49 -3.20
CA GLU A 436 4.94 -29.73 -2.46
C GLU A 436 3.66 -30.50 -2.09
N THR A 437 2.57 -29.81 -1.73
CA THR A 437 1.27 -30.43 -1.42
C THR A 437 0.65 -31.08 -2.66
N ASN A 438 0.71 -30.43 -3.83
CA ASN A 438 0.25 -31.00 -5.08
C ASN A 438 1.06 -32.25 -5.46
N ARG A 439 2.37 -32.24 -5.26
CA ARG A 439 3.26 -33.38 -5.47
C ARG A 439 2.91 -34.53 -4.53
N TYR A 440 2.79 -34.24 -3.22
CA TYR A 440 2.38 -35.18 -2.21
C TYR A 440 1.03 -35.82 -2.57
N PHE A 441 0.00 -35.02 -2.89
CA PHE A 441 -1.32 -35.51 -3.25
C PHE A 441 -1.28 -36.44 -4.45
N SER A 442 -0.45 -36.12 -5.44
CA SER A 442 -0.27 -36.94 -6.64
C SER A 442 0.47 -38.25 -6.37
N GLN A 443 1.50 -38.22 -5.51
CA GLN A 443 2.29 -39.40 -5.13
C GLN A 443 1.52 -40.37 -4.23
N GLN A 444 0.66 -39.85 -3.35
CA GLN A 444 -0.17 -40.67 -2.47
C GLN A 444 -1.36 -41.30 -3.18
N GLU A 445 -1.74 -40.85 -4.36
CA GLU A 445 -2.83 -41.39 -5.20
C GLU A 445 -4.13 -41.67 -4.42
N PRO A 446 -4.72 -40.73 -3.69
CA PRO A 446 -5.90 -40.98 -2.84
C PRO A 446 -7.08 -41.57 -3.63
N TRP A 447 -7.16 -41.35 -4.95
CA TRP A 447 -8.15 -41.98 -5.84
C TRP A 447 -7.93 -43.48 -6.02
N VAL A 448 -6.73 -44.01 -5.82
CA VAL A 448 -6.41 -45.43 -5.76
C VAL A 448 -6.68 -45.96 -4.36
N LEU A 449 -6.19 -45.24 -3.34
CA LEU A 449 -6.32 -45.61 -1.92
C LEU A 449 -7.77 -45.80 -1.48
N ARG A 450 -8.73 -45.07 -2.07
CA ARG A 450 -10.16 -45.26 -1.76
C ARG A 450 -10.64 -46.71 -1.91
N LYS A 451 -9.98 -47.52 -2.73
CA LYS A 451 -10.33 -48.93 -2.99
C LYS A 451 -9.41 -49.89 -2.23
N THR A 452 -8.16 -49.53 -2.02
CA THR A 452 -7.08 -50.40 -1.48
C THR A 452 -6.84 -50.17 -0.01
N ASP A 453 -6.88 -48.91 0.45
CA ASP A 453 -6.66 -48.50 1.84
C ASP A 453 -7.43 -47.22 2.16
N PRO A 454 -8.74 -47.31 2.45
CA PRO A 454 -9.55 -46.13 2.76
C PRO A 454 -9.09 -45.35 4.00
N ALA A 455 -8.44 -46.01 4.98
CA ALA A 455 -7.91 -45.35 6.18
C ALA A 455 -6.71 -44.45 5.81
N ARG A 456 -5.83 -44.93 4.95
CA ARG A 456 -4.73 -44.12 4.43
C ARG A 456 -5.23 -42.97 3.56
N MET A 457 -6.24 -43.20 2.71
CA MET A 457 -6.88 -42.13 1.94
C MET A 457 -7.41 -41.03 2.87
N ALA A 458 -8.09 -41.37 3.95
CA ALA A 458 -8.62 -40.43 4.93
C ALA A 458 -7.50 -39.56 5.52
N THR A 459 -6.35 -40.16 5.87
CA THR A 459 -5.17 -39.46 6.38
C THR A 459 -4.58 -38.50 5.36
N VAL A 460 -4.42 -38.95 4.10
CA VAL A 460 -3.90 -38.09 2.99
C VAL A 460 -4.82 -36.88 2.75
N LEU A 461 -6.12 -37.10 2.75
CA LEU A 461 -7.12 -36.04 2.59
C LEU A 461 -7.07 -35.05 3.76
N TYR A 462 -6.98 -35.56 5.01
CA TYR A 462 -6.85 -34.71 6.21
C TYR A 462 -5.62 -33.80 6.11
N VAL A 463 -4.44 -34.37 5.82
CA VAL A 463 -3.19 -33.60 5.68
C VAL A 463 -3.32 -32.54 4.59
N THR A 464 -3.90 -32.89 3.44
CA THR A 464 -4.10 -31.94 2.33
C THR A 464 -5.05 -30.81 2.72
N LEU A 465 -6.20 -31.11 3.37
CA LEU A 465 -7.15 -30.09 3.82
C LEU A 465 -6.52 -29.16 4.89
N GLU A 466 -5.69 -29.69 5.77
CA GLU A 466 -4.98 -28.88 6.76
C GLU A 466 -4.02 -27.89 6.11
N VAL A 467 -3.24 -28.31 5.10
CA VAL A 467 -2.37 -27.38 4.37
C VAL A 467 -3.18 -26.33 3.62
N VAL A 468 -4.30 -26.71 2.98
CA VAL A 468 -5.19 -25.77 2.29
C VAL A 468 -5.80 -24.77 3.28
N ARG A 469 -6.12 -25.20 4.52
CA ARG A 469 -6.60 -24.30 5.59
C ARG A 469 -5.53 -23.28 5.97
N ILE A 470 -4.31 -23.74 6.23
CA ILE A 470 -3.17 -22.87 6.60
C ILE A 470 -2.93 -21.83 5.49
N VAL A 471 -2.88 -22.28 4.23
CA VAL A 471 -2.74 -21.38 3.08
C VAL A 471 -3.92 -20.41 2.98
N GLY A 472 -5.17 -20.90 3.14
CA GLY A 472 -6.37 -20.08 3.14
C GLY A 472 -6.30 -18.94 4.18
N ILE A 473 -5.80 -19.23 5.38
CA ILE A 473 -5.60 -18.20 6.42
C ILE A 473 -4.50 -17.21 6.03
N LEU A 474 -3.37 -17.68 5.48
CA LEU A 474 -2.23 -16.84 5.15
C LEU A 474 -2.45 -15.95 3.91
N VAL A 475 -3.32 -16.32 2.98
CA VAL A 475 -3.59 -15.52 1.78
C VAL A 475 -4.72 -14.49 1.94
N GLN A 476 -5.41 -14.45 3.09
CA GLN A 476 -6.46 -13.46 3.37
C GLN A 476 -6.01 -12.00 3.13
N PRO A 477 -4.78 -11.58 3.51
CA PRO A 477 -4.33 -10.22 3.26
C PRO A 477 -4.28 -9.86 1.77
N VAL A 478 -4.02 -10.85 0.92
CA VAL A 478 -3.81 -10.66 -0.53
C VAL A 478 -5.09 -10.84 -1.30
N MET A 479 -5.84 -11.90 -1.03
CA MET A 479 -7.06 -12.31 -1.74
C MET A 479 -8.21 -12.54 -0.76
N PRO A 480 -8.73 -11.49 -0.10
CA PRO A 480 -9.67 -11.65 1.00
C PRO A 480 -10.94 -12.42 0.61
N GLY A 481 -11.53 -12.14 -0.56
CA GLY A 481 -12.77 -12.79 -0.98
C GLY A 481 -12.59 -14.26 -1.37
N SER A 482 -11.47 -14.61 -2.02
CA SER A 482 -11.16 -16.00 -2.39
C SER A 482 -10.73 -16.83 -1.18
N ALA A 483 -9.97 -16.23 -0.26
CA ALA A 483 -9.58 -16.86 1.00
C ALA A 483 -10.81 -17.17 1.87
N GLU A 484 -11.75 -16.24 1.99
CA GLU A 484 -13.03 -16.45 2.67
C GLU A 484 -13.77 -17.67 2.12
N LYS A 485 -13.93 -17.76 0.80
CA LYS A 485 -14.58 -18.90 0.15
C LYS A 485 -13.86 -20.24 0.42
N ILE A 486 -12.53 -20.26 0.39
CA ILE A 486 -11.75 -21.46 0.72
C ILE A 486 -12.00 -21.88 2.18
N LEU A 487 -11.95 -20.94 3.11
CA LEU A 487 -12.16 -21.21 4.53
C LEU A 487 -13.59 -21.63 4.84
N ASP A 488 -14.58 -21.06 4.16
CA ASP A 488 -15.99 -21.50 4.22
C ASP A 488 -16.13 -22.96 3.74
N LEU A 489 -15.50 -23.30 2.61
CA LEU A 489 -15.51 -24.67 2.10
C LEU A 489 -14.83 -25.68 3.03
N LEU A 490 -13.92 -25.22 3.88
CA LEU A 490 -13.25 -26.01 4.91
C LEU A 490 -13.98 -26.00 6.25
N GLY A 491 -15.17 -25.38 6.33
CA GLY A 491 -15.96 -25.31 7.55
C GLY A 491 -15.31 -24.49 8.68
N GLN A 492 -14.41 -23.55 8.32
CA GLN A 492 -13.76 -22.69 9.31
C GLN A 492 -14.69 -21.52 9.68
N ALA A 493 -14.99 -21.38 10.96
CA ALA A 493 -15.79 -20.27 11.47
C ALA A 493 -15.08 -18.92 11.26
N PRO A 494 -15.80 -17.81 11.00
CA PRO A 494 -15.18 -16.51 10.75
C PRO A 494 -14.26 -16.00 11.88
N ASP A 495 -14.57 -16.35 13.12
CA ASP A 495 -13.80 -16.00 14.33
C ASP A 495 -12.61 -16.94 14.61
N ALA A 496 -12.37 -17.94 13.75
CA ALA A 496 -11.26 -18.89 13.82
C ALA A 496 -10.32 -18.80 12.60
N ARG A 497 -10.10 -17.58 12.08
CA ARG A 497 -9.32 -17.34 10.85
C ARG A 497 -8.16 -16.35 11.04
N ALA A 498 -7.83 -16.02 12.30
CA ALA A 498 -6.65 -15.20 12.60
C ALA A 498 -5.38 -16.05 12.62
N PHE A 499 -4.22 -15.41 12.61
CA PHE A 499 -2.95 -16.15 12.61
C PHE A 499 -2.73 -16.95 13.90
N VAL A 500 -3.30 -16.53 15.03
CA VAL A 500 -3.29 -17.30 16.27
C VAL A 500 -3.99 -18.66 16.12
N ASP A 501 -4.97 -18.77 15.22
CA ASP A 501 -5.73 -20.00 14.99
C ASP A 501 -4.96 -21.04 14.17
N LEU A 502 -3.80 -20.66 13.59
CA LEU A 502 -2.88 -21.60 12.96
C LEU A 502 -2.27 -22.61 13.94
N ALA A 503 -2.25 -22.27 15.24
CA ALA A 503 -1.84 -23.20 16.30
C ALA A 503 -2.75 -24.42 16.43
N ASN A 504 -3.99 -24.32 15.96
CA ASN A 504 -4.98 -25.39 16.01
C ASN A 504 -5.03 -26.12 14.66
N ARG A 505 -5.33 -27.41 14.70
CA ARG A 505 -5.56 -28.22 13.48
C ARG A 505 -7.03 -28.17 13.09
N ILE A 506 -7.29 -28.44 11.80
CA ILE A 506 -8.66 -28.65 11.32
C ILE A 506 -9.31 -29.80 12.10
N VAL A 507 -10.54 -29.59 12.56
CA VAL A 507 -11.21 -30.55 13.44
C VAL A 507 -11.84 -31.68 12.62
N ALA A 508 -11.44 -32.92 12.89
CA ALA A 508 -12.05 -34.11 12.28
C ALA A 508 -13.56 -34.18 12.59
N GLY A 509 -14.36 -34.61 11.64
CA GLY A 509 -15.81 -34.67 11.76
C GLY A 509 -16.53 -33.34 11.47
N THR A 510 -15.81 -32.24 11.23
CA THR A 510 -16.42 -30.96 10.81
C THR A 510 -17.19 -31.15 9.49
N PRO A 511 -18.49 -30.85 9.43
CA PRO A 511 -19.27 -30.91 8.20
C PRO A 511 -18.75 -29.90 7.18
N LEU A 512 -18.59 -30.33 5.93
CA LEU A 512 -18.15 -29.51 4.82
C LEU A 512 -19.27 -29.24 3.84
N PRO A 513 -19.42 -28.01 3.33
CA PRO A 513 -20.39 -27.69 2.31
C PRO A 513 -20.05 -28.38 0.96
N LYS A 514 -21.01 -28.34 0.04
CA LYS A 514 -20.77 -28.85 -1.33
C LYS A 514 -19.60 -28.11 -1.97
N PRO A 515 -18.58 -28.84 -2.48
CA PRO A 515 -17.44 -28.22 -3.14
C PRO A 515 -17.84 -27.41 -4.35
N VAL A 516 -17.32 -26.18 -4.45
CA VAL A 516 -17.44 -25.31 -5.63
C VAL A 516 -16.06 -24.78 -6.01
N GLY A 517 -15.86 -24.46 -7.28
CA GLY A 517 -14.60 -23.86 -7.74
C GLY A 517 -14.46 -22.43 -7.21
N VAL A 518 -13.28 -22.10 -6.70
CA VAL A 518 -12.97 -20.75 -6.19
C VAL A 518 -12.31 -19.90 -7.26
N PHE A 519 -11.41 -20.47 -8.03
CA PHE A 519 -10.66 -19.78 -9.08
C PHE A 519 -11.04 -20.31 -10.47
N PRO A 520 -11.85 -19.57 -11.25
CA PRO A 520 -12.12 -19.93 -12.63
C PRO A 520 -10.84 -19.75 -13.48
N ARG A 521 -10.67 -20.58 -14.49
CA ARG A 521 -9.67 -20.35 -15.52
C ARG A 521 -10.09 -19.14 -16.36
N TYR A 522 -9.14 -18.30 -16.67
CA TYR A 522 -9.34 -17.29 -17.70
C TYR A 522 -9.31 -17.94 -19.08
N VAL A 523 -10.32 -17.67 -19.86
CA VAL A 523 -10.47 -18.15 -21.25
C VAL A 523 -10.66 -16.91 -22.11
N GLU A 524 -9.84 -16.75 -23.15
CA GLU A 524 -10.03 -15.69 -24.14
C GLU A 524 -11.44 -15.82 -24.77
N GLU A 525 -12.17 -14.70 -24.77
CA GLU A 525 -13.38 -14.64 -25.60
C GLU A 525 -12.93 -14.69 -27.07
N THR A 526 -13.15 -15.80 -27.72
CA THR A 526 -12.99 -15.86 -29.19
C THR A 526 -14.03 -14.92 -29.77
N GLU A 527 -13.58 -13.86 -30.44
CA GLU A 527 -14.46 -13.04 -31.27
C GLU A 527 -15.25 -13.98 -32.20
N ALA A 528 -16.58 -13.98 -32.03
CA ALA A 528 -17.51 -14.81 -32.82
C ALA A 528 -17.78 -14.19 -34.19
#